data_077cbd7cd34457acc3a1cf07d367eeb5
#
_entry.id   077cbd7cd34457acc3a1cf07d367eeb5
#
_cell.length_a   1.000
_cell.length_b   1.000
_cell.length_c   1.000
_cell.angle_alpha   90.00
_cell.angle_beta   90.00
_cell.angle_gamma   90.00
#
_symmetry.space_group_name_H-M   'P 1'
#
loop_
_entity.id
_entity.type
_entity.pdbx_description
1 polymer ?
#
loop_
_entity_poly.entity_id
_entity_poly.type
_entity_poly.pdbx_seq_one_letter_code
_entity_poly.pdbx_strand_id
1 'polypeptide(L)'
;MDRTGWGRSRLLKRPLVGVQRVWSLPAPLARVVIRLGMGLLVASPIGCLSLTPVVPRQIVLKQSWEIESGDRVAGQVVTGSLGDISVQLRGTRLRAPFAGQVELAAKGFHCIYFSTPEIPAYLFRYCGVRQPRLGLVPAGAVMGHGQQIHFATLRRQPDGAWAIVEPSDRVLEQSLTQPPPALQF
;
A
#
# COMPACT_ATOMS: atom_id res chain seq x y z
N MET A 1 -50.36 14.91 31.38
CA MET A 1 -49.96 16.21 30.79
C MET A 1 -48.78 15.91 29.93
N ASP A 2 -48.96 15.51 28.65
CA ASP A 2 -49.18 16.34 27.46
C ASP A 2 -47.85 17.00 27.07
N ARG A 3 -47.22 16.85 25.93
CA ARG A 3 -47.52 16.73 24.48
C ARG A 3 -46.20 16.56 23.70
N THR A 4 -46.09 15.58 22.89
CA THR A 4 -45.96 15.61 21.40
C THR A 4 -45.06 16.69 20.78
N GLY A 5 -44.10 16.26 19.99
CA GLY A 5 -43.31 17.07 19.06
C GLY A 5 -42.64 16.24 17.97
N TRP A 6 -43.41 15.84 16.98
CA TRP A 6 -42.92 15.22 15.74
C TRP A 6 -42.32 16.30 14.83
N GLY A 7 -41.02 16.24 14.61
CA GLY A 7 -40.28 17.00 13.60
C GLY A 7 -40.09 16.20 12.32
N ARG A 8 -40.94 16.43 11.33
CA ARG A 8 -40.81 15.87 9.97
C ARG A 8 -39.60 16.47 9.26
N SER A 9 -38.60 15.65 8.96
CA SER A 9 -37.52 16.02 8.07
C SER A 9 -37.99 15.98 6.61
N ARG A 10 -37.96 17.10 5.96
CA ARG A 10 -38.32 17.30 4.55
C ARG A 10 -37.28 16.63 3.64
N LEU A 11 -37.76 15.70 2.83
CA LEU A 11 -37.09 15.20 1.65
C LEU A 11 -36.90 16.33 0.62
N LEU A 12 -35.67 16.79 0.44
CA LEU A 12 -35.30 17.66 -0.69
C LEU A 12 -35.07 16.78 -1.93
N LYS A 13 -36.10 16.75 -2.78
CA LYS A 13 -36.00 16.26 -4.15
C LYS A 13 -35.07 17.19 -4.94
N ARG A 14 -33.96 16.69 -5.45
CA ARG A 14 -33.14 17.36 -6.46
C ARG A 14 -33.79 17.14 -7.84
N PRO A 15 -34.00 18.17 -8.65
CA PRO A 15 -34.45 17.98 -10.03
C PRO A 15 -33.27 17.60 -10.92
N LEU A 16 -33.48 16.56 -11.72
CA LEU A 16 -32.66 16.20 -12.86
C LEU A 16 -32.88 17.26 -13.96
N VAL A 17 -31.87 18.07 -14.24
CA VAL A 17 -31.86 18.92 -15.41
C VAL A 17 -31.04 18.21 -16.49
N GLY A 18 -31.73 17.48 -17.35
CA GLY A 18 -31.23 17.04 -18.61
C GLY A 18 -31.27 18.16 -19.61
N VAL A 19 -30.13 18.59 -20.12
CA VAL A 19 -30.07 19.43 -21.33
C VAL A 19 -29.20 18.71 -22.34
N GLN A 20 -29.84 17.88 -23.13
CA GLN A 20 -29.31 17.47 -24.42
C GLN A 20 -29.57 18.58 -25.44
N ARG A 21 -28.54 19.31 -25.84
CA ARG A 21 -28.58 20.13 -27.05
C ARG A 21 -28.07 19.31 -28.20
N VAL A 22 -28.98 18.79 -28.96
CA VAL A 22 -28.75 18.31 -30.30
C VAL A 22 -28.53 19.51 -31.18
N TRP A 23 -27.35 19.69 -31.71
CA TRP A 23 -27.07 20.63 -32.79
C TRP A 23 -27.30 19.92 -34.11
N SER A 24 -28.46 20.13 -34.69
CA SER A 24 -28.77 19.82 -36.08
C SER A 24 -28.17 20.90 -36.97
N LEU A 25 -27.15 20.54 -37.78
CA LEU A 25 -26.69 21.38 -38.88
C LEU A 25 -27.51 21.09 -40.10
N PRO A 26 -28.04 22.12 -40.80
CA PRO A 26 -28.69 21.92 -42.07
C PRO A 26 -27.65 21.83 -43.18
N ALA A 27 -27.80 20.84 -44.04
CA ALA A 27 -27.17 20.85 -45.33
C ALA A 27 -27.84 21.89 -46.24
N PRO A 28 -27.05 22.63 -47.00
CA PRO A 28 -27.35 22.69 -48.42
C PRO A 28 -26.13 22.63 -49.34
N LEU A 29 -26.26 21.81 -50.38
CA LEU A 29 -25.96 22.07 -51.77
C LEU A 29 -24.84 23.08 -52.07
N ALA A 30 -23.71 22.62 -52.55
CA ALA A 30 -22.99 23.31 -53.59
C ALA A 30 -22.17 22.34 -54.44
N ARG A 31 -22.59 22.24 -55.64
CA ARG A 31 -21.96 21.55 -56.76
C ARG A 31 -20.60 22.16 -57.08
N VAL A 32 -19.66 21.26 -57.44
CA VAL A 32 -18.76 21.35 -58.56
C VAL A 32 -17.86 22.57 -58.67
N VAL A 33 -16.58 22.37 -58.41
CA VAL A 33 -15.51 22.80 -59.31
C VAL A 33 -14.38 21.78 -59.27
N ILE A 34 -14.31 20.93 -60.26
CA ILE A 34 -13.10 20.21 -60.65
C ILE A 34 -12.18 21.23 -61.28
N ARG A 35 -11.07 21.55 -60.64
CA ARG A 35 -9.91 22.13 -61.32
C ARG A 35 -8.66 21.44 -60.83
N LEU A 36 -7.99 20.85 -61.78
CA LEU A 36 -6.64 20.35 -61.71
C LEU A 36 -5.74 21.32 -60.91
N GLY A 37 -5.28 20.88 -59.81
CA GLY A 37 -4.17 21.46 -59.07
C GLY A 37 -3.18 20.35 -58.81
N MET A 38 -2.09 20.35 -59.55
CA MET A 38 -0.96 19.45 -59.41
C MET A 38 -0.46 19.53 -57.96
N GLY A 39 -0.90 18.58 -57.14
CA GLY A 39 -0.58 18.53 -55.71
C GLY A 39 0.87 18.12 -55.51
N LEU A 40 1.61 19.02 -54.95
CA LEU A 40 2.94 18.80 -54.41
C LEU A 40 2.80 17.75 -53.28
N LEU A 41 3.20 16.52 -53.57
CA LEU A 41 3.37 15.46 -52.57
C LEU A 41 4.49 15.89 -51.64
N VAL A 42 4.13 16.53 -50.55
CA VAL A 42 5.05 16.71 -49.40
C VAL A 42 5.22 15.34 -48.77
N ALA A 43 6.26 14.64 -49.19
CA ALA A 43 6.73 13.45 -48.49
C ALA A 43 7.22 13.90 -47.12
N SER A 44 6.35 13.84 -46.13
CA SER A 44 6.74 13.97 -44.70
C SER A 44 7.71 12.83 -44.40
N PRO A 45 8.94 13.10 -44.00
CA PRO A 45 9.81 12.04 -43.50
C PRO A 45 9.16 11.50 -42.23
N ILE A 46 8.61 10.30 -42.34
CA ILE A 46 8.25 9.50 -41.18
C ILE A 46 9.59 9.20 -40.51
N GLY A 47 9.98 10.07 -39.58
CA GLY A 47 11.13 9.85 -38.71
C GLY A 47 10.88 8.56 -37.97
N CYS A 48 11.57 7.48 -38.36
CA CYS A 48 11.69 6.31 -37.54
C CYS A 48 12.34 6.76 -36.22
N LEU A 49 11.50 7.02 -35.20
CA LEU A 49 11.98 7.08 -33.83
C LEU A 49 12.58 5.71 -33.54
N SER A 50 13.89 5.60 -33.65
CA SER A 50 14.64 4.45 -33.19
C SER A 50 14.44 4.37 -31.66
N LEU A 51 13.43 3.63 -31.25
CA LEU A 51 13.27 3.24 -29.85
C LEU A 51 14.44 2.31 -29.55
N THR A 52 15.56 2.91 -29.13
CA THR A 52 16.64 2.12 -28.55
C THR A 52 16.08 1.36 -27.37
N PRO A 53 16.08 0.01 -27.37
CA PRO A 53 15.55 -0.75 -26.26
C PRO A 53 16.32 -0.38 -25.00
N VAL A 54 15.61 0.13 -23.98
CA VAL A 54 16.19 0.40 -22.69
C VAL A 54 16.51 -0.94 -22.05
N VAL A 55 17.78 -1.31 -22.00
CA VAL A 55 18.23 -2.51 -21.31
C VAL A 55 18.31 -2.21 -19.82
N PRO A 56 17.51 -2.87 -18.96
CA PRO A 56 17.58 -2.68 -17.52
C PRO A 56 18.97 -3.06 -17.00
N ARG A 57 19.54 -2.20 -16.15
CA ARG A 57 20.79 -2.48 -15.48
C ARG A 57 20.57 -3.56 -14.42
N GLN A 58 21.25 -4.70 -14.55
CA GLN A 58 21.25 -5.74 -13.54
C GLN A 58 22.47 -5.55 -12.64
N ILE A 59 22.24 -5.58 -11.33
CA ILE A 59 23.28 -5.56 -10.31
C ILE A 59 23.03 -6.71 -9.33
N VAL A 60 24.09 -7.28 -8.80
CA VAL A 60 24.00 -8.28 -7.74
C VAL A 60 24.18 -7.55 -6.42
N LEU A 61 23.12 -7.59 -5.59
CA LEU A 61 23.17 -7.09 -4.22
C LEU A 61 23.31 -8.28 -3.28
N LYS A 62 24.24 -8.17 -2.35
CA LYS A 62 24.42 -9.16 -1.28
C LYS A 62 24.18 -8.49 0.06
N GLN A 63 23.44 -9.17 0.92
CA GLN A 63 23.19 -8.78 2.29
C GLN A 63 23.28 -10.03 3.15
N SER A 64 24.09 -9.99 4.21
CA SER A 64 24.36 -11.15 5.05
C SER A 64 23.45 -11.14 6.27
N TRP A 65 22.15 -11.26 6.08
CA TRP A 65 21.17 -11.48 7.14
C TRP A 65 20.89 -12.97 7.29
N GLU A 66 20.54 -13.41 8.50
CA GLU A 66 20.20 -14.80 8.78
C GLU A 66 18.95 -15.26 8.03
N ILE A 67 17.93 -14.39 7.91
CA ILE A 67 16.73 -14.69 7.13
C ILE A 67 16.97 -14.37 5.67
N GLU A 68 16.79 -15.37 4.82
CA GLU A 68 16.93 -15.24 3.37
C GLU A 68 15.59 -15.43 2.63
N SER A 69 15.55 -15.01 1.37
CA SER A 69 14.40 -15.25 0.51
C SER A 69 14.23 -16.75 0.24
N GLY A 70 13.03 -17.27 0.48
CA GLY A 70 12.72 -18.69 0.43
C GLY A 70 12.55 -19.36 1.80
N ASP A 71 13.08 -18.76 2.86
CA ASP A 71 12.94 -19.25 4.23
C ASP A 71 11.49 -19.20 4.72
N ARG A 72 11.27 -19.80 5.88
CA ARG A 72 9.96 -19.79 6.54
C ARG A 72 10.08 -19.27 7.96
N VAL A 73 9.28 -18.27 8.29
CA VAL A 73 9.13 -17.72 9.64
C VAL A 73 7.69 -17.95 10.10
N ALA A 74 7.50 -18.65 11.21
CA ALA A 74 6.18 -19.09 11.70
C ALA A 74 5.31 -19.74 10.60
N GLY A 75 5.94 -20.56 9.71
CA GLY A 75 5.28 -21.23 8.60
C GLY A 75 4.98 -20.34 7.38
N GLN A 76 5.21 -19.04 7.46
CA GLN A 76 5.04 -18.09 6.37
C GLN A 76 6.29 -18.00 5.49
N VAL A 77 6.12 -17.87 4.18
CA VAL A 77 7.23 -17.80 3.23
C VAL A 77 7.81 -16.39 3.18
N VAL A 78 9.12 -16.28 3.32
CA VAL A 78 9.89 -15.05 3.07
C VAL A 78 10.07 -14.89 1.57
N THR A 79 9.61 -13.77 1.03
CA THR A 79 9.66 -13.48 -0.41
C THR A 79 10.75 -12.46 -0.78
N GLY A 80 11.41 -11.88 0.20
CA GLY A 80 12.52 -10.94 0.03
C GLY A 80 13.17 -10.63 1.37
N SER A 81 14.48 -10.36 1.34
CA SER A 81 15.29 -10.05 2.52
C SER A 81 16.36 -8.97 2.24
N LEU A 82 16.01 -7.95 1.46
CA LEU A 82 16.92 -6.86 1.14
C LEU A 82 16.37 -5.52 1.65
N GLY A 83 16.98 -4.99 2.72
CA GLY A 83 16.53 -3.74 3.37
C GLY A 83 15.33 -3.92 4.32
N ASP A 84 14.50 -4.92 4.09
CA ASP A 84 13.45 -5.41 5.00
C ASP A 84 13.17 -6.90 4.71
N ILE A 85 12.43 -7.55 5.60
CA ILE A 85 11.95 -8.91 5.39
C ILE A 85 10.54 -8.86 4.87
N SER A 86 10.36 -9.28 3.63
CA SER A 86 9.05 -9.39 2.99
C SER A 86 8.46 -10.78 3.23
N VAL A 87 7.27 -10.84 3.85
CA VAL A 87 6.59 -12.10 4.21
C VAL A 87 5.19 -12.15 3.65
N GLN A 88 4.83 -13.30 3.08
CA GLN A 88 3.49 -13.58 2.58
C GLN A 88 2.60 -14.14 3.69
N LEU A 89 1.58 -13.39 4.12
CA LEU A 89 0.77 -13.74 5.30
C LEU A 89 -0.30 -14.83 5.06
N ARG A 90 -0.76 -15.03 3.84
CA ARG A 90 -1.76 -16.07 3.49
C ARG A 90 -2.97 -16.15 4.44
N GLY A 91 -3.47 -14.98 4.89
CA GLY A 91 -4.58 -14.89 5.85
C GLY A 91 -4.15 -14.84 7.31
N THR A 92 -2.89 -15.01 7.63
CA THR A 92 -2.34 -14.82 8.99
C THR A 92 -2.50 -13.36 9.39
N ARG A 93 -2.86 -13.13 10.67
CA ARG A 93 -2.99 -11.79 11.24
C ARG A 93 -1.66 -11.36 11.85
N LEU A 94 -1.31 -10.09 11.65
CA LEU A 94 -0.18 -9.49 12.32
C LEU A 94 -0.53 -9.19 13.77
N ARG A 95 0.31 -9.63 14.71
CA ARG A 95 0.11 -9.49 16.15
C ARG A 95 1.23 -8.71 16.81
N ALA A 96 0.93 -8.12 17.97
CA ALA A 96 1.91 -7.44 18.80
C ALA A 96 2.83 -8.49 19.46
N PRO A 97 4.14 -8.45 19.22
CA PRO A 97 5.07 -9.42 19.82
C PRO A 97 5.21 -9.22 21.33
N PHE A 98 4.98 -8.00 21.80
CA PHE A 98 5.04 -7.56 23.20
C PHE A 98 3.85 -6.66 23.51
N ALA A 99 3.67 -6.29 24.77
CA ALA A 99 2.85 -5.13 25.11
C ALA A 99 3.55 -3.85 24.61
N GLY A 100 2.82 -2.97 23.95
CA GLY A 100 3.45 -1.79 23.33
C GLY A 100 2.46 -0.85 22.68
N GLN A 101 2.99 0.02 21.83
CA GLN A 101 2.24 1.05 21.13
C GLN A 101 2.37 0.90 19.62
N VAL A 102 1.25 1.03 18.94
CA VAL A 102 1.14 1.04 17.46
C VAL A 102 0.85 2.45 16.99
N GLU A 103 1.68 2.97 16.09
CA GLU A 103 1.57 4.31 15.52
C GLU A 103 1.60 4.25 14.00
N LEU A 104 0.90 5.20 13.34
CA LEU A 104 1.00 5.31 11.88
C LEU A 104 2.36 5.91 11.48
N ALA A 105 2.96 5.37 10.46
CA ALA A 105 4.11 6.01 9.83
C ALA A 105 3.63 7.20 8.99
N ALA A 106 4.30 8.35 9.14
CA ALA A 106 4.00 9.56 8.37
C ALA A 106 4.31 9.40 6.87
N LYS A 107 5.22 8.48 6.53
CA LYS A 107 5.63 8.14 5.16
C LYS A 107 5.59 6.63 4.96
N GLY A 108 5.24 6.22 3.76
CA GLY A 108 5.15 4.81 3.39
C GLY A 108 3.70 4.35 3.22
N PHE A 109 3.51 3.35 2.34
CA PHE A 109 2.17 2.85 2.02
C PHE A 109 1.75 1.84 3.09
N HIS A 110 0.71 2.20 3.87
CA HIS A 110 0.16 1.34 4.92
C HIS A 110 1.21 0.83 5.91
N CYS A 111 2.10 1.74 6.36
CA CYS A 111 3.12 1.39 7.35
C CYS A 111 2.69 1.81 8.76
N ILE A 112 3.04 0.97 9.72
CA ILE A 112 2.94 1.25 11.15
C ILE A 112 4.31 1.09 11.81
N TYR A 113 4.50 1.82 12.90
CA TYR A 113 5.57 1.58 13.85
C TYR A 113 5.00 0.90 15.09
N PHE A 114 5.76 -0.04 15.61
CA PHE A 114 5.49 -0.68 16.89
C PHE A 114 6.69 -0.44 17.81
N SER A 115 6.42 0.09 18.99
CA SER A 115 7.38 0.31 20.05
C SER A 115 6.95 -0.39 21.33
N THR A 116 7.90 -0.79 22.15
CA THR A 116 7.64 -1.45 23.44
C THR A 116 8.61 -0.95 24.50
N PRO A 117 8.17 -0.82 25.76
CA PRO A 117 9.05 -0.49 26.87
C PRO A 117 10.06 -1.61 27.21
N GLU A 118 9.82 -2.85 26.74
CA GLU A 118 10.72 -3.97 27.00
C GLU A 118 12.07 -3.81 26.29
N ILE A 119 12.09 -3.20 25.12
CA ILE A 119 13.30 -2.94 24.33
C ILE A 119 13.29 -1.54 23.71
N PRO A 120 13.40 -0.48 24.52
CA PRO A 120 13.15 0.91 24.11
C PRO A 120 14.14 1.46 23.08
N ALA A 121 15.28 0.79 22.87
CA ALA A 121 16.26 1.15 21.86
C ALA A 121 15.85 0.75 20.45
N TYR A 122 14.76 -0.01 20.31
CA TYR A 122 14.31 -0.53 19.01
C TYR A 122 12.90 -0.06 18.68
N LEU A 123 12.67 0.07 17.37
CA LEU A 123 11.39 0.40 16.75
C LEU A 123 11.17 -0.58 15.61
N PHE A 124 9.98 -1.17 15.54
CA PHE A 124 9.66 -2.14 14.49
C PHE A 124 8.71 -1.51 13.49
N ARG A 125 9.08 -1.55 12.21
CA ARG A 125 8.26 -1.06 11.12
C ARG A 125 7.61 -2.23 10.39
N TYR A 126 6.31 -2.17 10.24
CA TYR A 126 5.54 -3.10 9.41
C TYR A 126 4.82 -2.31 8.34
N CYS A 127 5.10 -2.60 7.07
CA CYS A 127 4.40 -2.02 5.92
C CYS A 127 3.50 -3.07 5.25
N GLY A 128 2.51 -2.62 4.48
CA GLY A 128 1.50 -3.52 3.89
C GLY A 128 0.36 -3.86 4.84
N VAL A 129 0.28 -3.19 6.00
CA VAL A 129 -0.74 -3.45 7.04
C VAL A 129 -2.03 -2.70 6.69
N ARG A 130 -3.13 -3.44 6.65
CA ARG A 130 -4.49 -2.90 6.45
C ARG A 130 -5.23 -2.87 7.79
N GLN A 131 -6.09 -1.85 7.97
CA GLN A 131 -6.92 -1.64 9.16
C GLN A 131 -6.10 -1.78 10.46
N PRO A 132 -5.04 -0.97 10.63
CA PRO A 132 -4.20 -1.07 11.82
C PRO A 132 -4.98 -0.68 13.07
N ARG A 133 -4.78 -1.45 14.14
CA ARG A 133 -5.22 -1.08 15.48
C ARG A 133 -4.16 -0.18 16.11
N LEU A 134 -4.46 1.10 16.22
CA LEU A 134 -3.55 2.11 16.75
C LEU A 134 -3.67 2.23 18.28
N GLY A 135 -2.62 2.78 18.90
CA GLY A 135 -2.53 3.03 20.34
C GLY A 135 -1.91 1.86 21.08
N LEU A 136 -2.19 1.78 22.36
CA LEU A 136 -1.67 0.74 23.23
C LEU A 136 -2.33 -0.61 22.94
N VAL A 137 -1.50 -1.64 22.82
CA VAL A 137 -1.91 -3.01 22.56
C VAL A 137 -1.20 -3.98 23.52
N PRO A 138 -1.89 -4.97 24.08
CA PRO A 138 -1.24 -6.04 24.83
C PRO A 138 -0.50 -7.00 23.89
N ALA A 139 0.47 -7.75 24.43
CA ALA A 139 1.13 -8.82 23.71
C ALA A 139 0.11 -9.81 23.10
N GLY A 140 0.37 -10.30 21.90
CA GLY A 140 -0.50 -11.20 21.16
C GLY A 140 -1.74 -10.55 20.54
N ALA A 141 -2.05 -9.28 20.82
CA ALA A 141 -3.18 -8.58 20.21
C ALA A 141 -2.99 -8.40 18.71
N VAL A 142 -4.08 -8.48 17.96
CA VAL A 142 -4.02 -8.22 16.51
C VAL A 142 -3.73 -6.75 16.26
N MET A 143 -2.63 -6.44 15.57
CA MET A 143 -2.27 -5.09 15.14
C MET A 143 -2.86 -4.73 13.77
N GLY A 144 -3.16 -5.75 12.95
CA GLY A 144 -3.71 -5.55 11.61
C GLY A 144 -3.64 -6.81 10.77
N HIS A 145 -3.88 -6.67 9.47
CA HIS A 145 -3.79 -7.77 8.51
C HIS A 145 -3.22 -7.27 7.18
N GLY A 146 -2.81 -8.19 6.33
CA GLY A 146 -2.30 -7.91 5.00
C GLY A 146 -2.18 -9.19 4.18
N GLN A 147 -1.85 -9.07 2.92
CA GLN A 147 -1.48 -10.21 2.09
C GLN A 147 0.02 -10.46 2.16
N GLN A 148 0.76 -9.39 2.14
CA GLN A 148 2.20 -9.34 2.28
C GLN A 148 2.55 -8.19 3.22
N ILE A 149 3.51 -8.43 4.10
CA ILE A 149 4.08 -7.40 4.97
C ILE A 149 5.57 -7.25 4.69
N HIS A 150 6.09 -6.08 4.98
CA HIS A 150 7.52 -5.76 4.95
C HIS A 150 7.93 -5.34 6.35
N PHE A 151 8.78 -6.14 6.95
CA PHE A 151 9.24 -5.97 8.33
C PHE A 151 10.65 -5.41 8.36
N ALA A 152 10.89 -4.37 9.14
CA ALA A 152 12.22 -3.84 9.41
C ALA A 152 12.40 -3.54 10.88
N THR A 153 13.58 -3.85 11.40
CA THR A 153 14.02 -3.47 12.73
C THR A 153 14.85 -2.19 12.64
N LEU A 154 14.52 -1.21 13.45
CA LEU A 154 15.23 0.05 13.54
C LEU A 154 15.83 0.18 14.94
N ARG A 155 17.09 0.60 15.00
CA ARG A 155 17.79 0.89 16.24
C ARG A 155 18.03 2.38 16.40
N ARG A 156 17.75 2.90 17.58
CA ARG A 156 18.02 4.30 17.91
C ARG A 156 19.53 4.54 18.00
N GLN A 157 19.98 5.58 17.30
CA GLN A 157 21.36 6.01 17.28
C GLN A 157 21.61 7.06 18.37
N PRO A 158 22.88 7.31 18.79
CA PRO A 158 23.21 8.34 19.80
C PRO A 158 22.79 9.76 19.40
N ASP A 159 22.74 10.05 18.09
CA ASP A 159 22.28 11.33 17.54
C ASP A 159 20.74 11.47 17.48
N GLY A 160 20.01 10.44 17.92
CA GLY A 160 18.57 10.38 17.91
C GLY A 160 17.95 9.88 16.61
N ALA A 161 18.74 9.65 15.57
CA ALA A 161 18.27 9.03 14.32
C ALA A 161 17.93 7.55 14.50
N TRP A 162 17.24 6.97 13.53
CA TRP A 162 16.92 5.55 13.49
C TRP A 162 17.63 4.90 12.30
N ALA A 163 18.45 3.89 12.57
CA ALA A 163 19.11 3.10 11.55
C ALA A 163 18.39 1.76 11.37
N ILE A 164 18.23 1.34 10.12
CA ILE A 164 17.79 -0.03 9.81
C ILE A 164 18.93 -0.97 10.16
N VAL A 165 18.62 -1.99 10.92
CA VAL A 165 19.55 -3.03 11.34
C VAL A 165 19.00 -4.39 10.92
N GLU A 166 19.80 -5.43 11.11
CA GLU A 166 19.36 -6.80 10.85
C GLU A 166 18.05 -7.09 11.60
N PRO A 167 17.03 -7.59 10.92
CA PRO A 167 15.75 -7.89 11.52
C PRO A 167 15.86 -8.98 12.58
N SER A 168 15.12 -8.82 13.66
CA SER A 168 15.03 -9.85 14.70
C SER A 168 14.04 -10.94 14.30
N ASP A 169 14.53 -12.15 14.07
CA ASP A 169 13.75 -13.37 13.75
C ASP A 169 12.68 -13.61 14.81
N ARG A 170 13.09 -13.56 16.08
CA ARG A 170 12.20 -13.77 17.20
C ARG A 170 11.02 -12.79 17.22
N VAL A 171 11.27 -11.52 16.97
CA VAL A 171 10.19 -10.50 16.95
C VAL A 171 9.25 -10.76 15.77
N LEU A 172 9.81 -11.07 14.60
CA LEU A 172 9.00 -11.38 13.43
C LEU A 172 8.18 -12.66 13.64
N GLU A 173 8.81 -13.71 14.19
CA GLU A 173 8.13 -14.98 14.49
C GLU A 173 6.98 -14.77 15.47
N GLN A 174 7.19 -14.06 16.59
CA GLN A 174 6.15 -13.73 17.55
C GLN A 174 5.01 -12.92 16.93
N SER A 175 5.33 -12.03 15.98
CA SER A 175 4.33 -11.22 15.28
C SER A 175 3.45 -12.04 14.33
N LEU A 176 3.91 -13.20 13.89
CA LEU A 176 3.21 -14.07 12.95
C LEU A 176 2.59 -15.31 13.60
N THR A 177 3.04 -15.66 14.81
CA THR A 177 2.53 -16.83 15.52
C THR A 177 1.12 -16.57 16.05
N GLN A 178 0.22 -17.52 15.81
CA GLN A 178 -1.12 -17.50 16.41
C GLN A 178 -1.03 -18.02 17.85
N PRO A 179 -1.61 -17.33 18.84
CA PRO A 179 -1.72 -17.91 20.17
C PRO A 179 -2.51 -19.21 20.10
N PRO A 180 -2.21 -20.20 20.94
CA PRO A 180 -3.03 -21.41 21.02
C PRO A 180 -4.48 -21.00 21.30
N PRO A 181 -5.46 -21.76 20.78
CA PRO A 181 -6.86 -21.50 21.09
C PRO A 181 -7.04 -21.48 22.61
N ALA A 182 -7.70 -20.44 23.13
CA ALA A 182 -8.04 -20.38 24.55
C ALA A 182 -8.82 -21.62 24.91
N LEU A 183 -8.30 -22.43 25.85
CA LEU A 183 -9.05 -23.54 26.42
C LEU A 183 -10.29 -22.92 27.07
N GLN A 184 -11.44 -23.18 26.49
CA GLN A 184 -12.73 -22.87 27.09
C GLN A 184 -12.93 -23.90 28.20
N PHE A 185 -12.76 -23.50 29.44
CA PHE A 185 -13.14 -24.25 30.61
C PHE A 185 -14.59 -23.96 30.97
#